data_363f5368e558e28709251fa5db514b7f
#
_entry.id   363f5368e558e28709251fa5db514b7f
#
_cell.length_a   1.000
_cell.length_b   1.000
_cell.length_c   1.000
_cell.angle_alpha   90.00
_cell.angle_beta   90.00
_cell.angle_gamma   90.00
#
_symmetry.space_group_name_H-M   'P 1'
#
loop_
_entity.id
_entity.type
_entity.pdbx_description
1 polymer ?
#
loop_
_entity_poly.entity_id
_entity_poly.type
_entity_poly.pdbx_seq_one_letter_code
_entity_poly.pdbx_strand_id
1 'polypeptide(L)'
;MLFAGDAAIGDAETDKLVILVEEWLINVLEHGGAATNSRIVLRLQRLERAVRITISDAGGYFDPREVEYKGPNMVRGGGAGLALINAWSRIVAYTRRAGRNRLVLEMSAP
;
A
#
# COMPACT_ATOMS: atom_id res chain seq x y z
N MET A 1 -9.95 -1.86 -11.15
CA MET A 1 -9.46 -2.09 -9.78
C MET A 1 -10.49 -2.83 -8.97
N LEU A 2 -10.06 -3.78 -8.19
CA LEU A 2 -10.95 -4.46 -7.30
C LEU A 2 -11.28 -3.63 -6.10
N PHE A 3 -12.38 -3.94 -5.50
CA PHE A 3 -12.87 -3.18 -4.43
C PHE A 3 -13.11 -3.96 -3.20
N ALA A 4 -13.36 -3.26 -2.12
CA ALA A 4 -13.65 -3.82 -0.84
C ALA A 4 -15.08 -4.34 -0.70
N GLY A 5 -15.87 -4.29 -1.77
CA GLY A 5 -17.27 -4.69 -1.70
C GLY A 5 -17.51 -6.05 -1.09
N ASP A 6 -16.74 -7.04 -1.53
CA ASP A 6 -16.86 -8.39 -1.01
C ASP A 6 -16.26 -8.55 0.37
N ALA A 7 -15.49 -7.56 0.84
CA ALA A 7 -14.87 -7.61 2.14
C ALA A 7 -15.81 -7.15 3.26
N ALA A 8 -16.96 -6.57 2.93
CA ALA A 8 -17.99 -6.17 3.90
C ALA A 8 -17.43 -5.24 4.99
N ILE A 9 -16.82 -4.14 4.59
CA ILE A 9 -16.30 -3.15 5.53
C ILE A 9 -17.12 -1.87 5.46
N GLY A 10 -17.01 -1.04 6.49
CA GLY A 10 -17.73 0.22 6.57
C GLY A 10 -17.21 1.26 5.60
N ASP A 11 -17.99 2.34 5.43
CA ASP A 11 -17.65 3.40 4.48
C ASP A 11 -16.35 4.12 4.84
N ALA A 12 -16.15 4.41 6.13
CA ALA A 12 -14.94 5.09 6.58
C ALA A 12 -13.70 4.25 6.31
N GLU A 13 -13.79 2.95 6.54
CA GLU A 13 -12.68 2.03 6.29
C GLU A 13 -12.44 1.87 4.79
N THR A 14 -13.50 1.86 4.01
CA THR A 14 -13.36 1.81 2.54
C THR A 14 -12.61 3.03 2.03
N ASP A 15 -12.96 4.22 2.52
CA ASP A 15 -12.26 5.45 2.12
C ASP A 15 -10.78 5.40 2.48
N LYS A 16 -10.45 4.93 3.68
CA LYS A 16 -9.05 4.78 4.08
C LYS A 16 -8.32 3.78 3.20
N LEU A 17 -8.97 2.67 2.90
CA LEU A 17 -8.40 1.64 2.04
C LEU A 17 -8.04 2.19 0.67
N VAL A 18 -8.94 2.94 0.06
CA VAL A 18 -8.70 3.54 -1.26
C VAL A 18 -7.50 4.49 -1.19
N ILE A 19 -7.45 5.32 -0.17
CA ILE A 19 -6.34 6.28 0.00
C ILE A 19 -5.02 5.54 0.21
N LEU A 20 -5.00 4.50 1.03
CA LEU A 20 -3.77 3.72 1.24
C LEU A 20 -3.26 3.11 -0.05
N VAL A 21 -4.16 2.54 -0.85
CA VAL A 21 -3.78 1.94 -2.12
C VAL A 21 -3.24 3.01 -3.07
N GLU A 22 -3.93 4.15 -3.17
CA GLU A 22 -3.48 5.24 -4.03
C GLU A 22 -2.10 5.76 -3.63
N GLU A 23 -1.89 5.96 -2.34
CA GLU A 23 -0.60 6.46 -1.86
C GLU A 23 0.53 5.49 -2.16
N TRP A 24 0.28 4.19 -2.01
CA TRP A 24 1.30 3.21 -2.34
C TRP A 24 1.57 3.17 -3.84
N LEU A 25 0.53 3.26 -4.67
CA LEU A 25 0.71 3.28 -6.12
C LEU A 25 1.52 4.49 -6.58
N ILE A 26 1.30 5.65 -5.97
CA ILE A 26 2.09 6.84 -6.24
C ILE A 26 3.56 6.58 -5.91
N ASN A 27 3.83 5.95 -4.78
CA ASN A 27 5.21 5.60 -4.41
C ASN A 27 5.85 4.66 -5.42
N VAL A 28 5.12 3.66 -5.89
CA VAL A 28 5.62 2.73 -6.88
C VAL A 28 6.01 3.46 -8.17
N LEU A 29 5.15 4.38 -8.61
CA LEU A 29 5.41 5.14 -9.84
C LEU A 29 6.57 6.10 -9.70
N GLU A 30 6.72 6.73 -8.54
CA GLU A 30 7.76 7.73 -8.32
C GLU A 30 9.12 7.13 -7.98
N HIS A 31 9.14 6.05 -7.23
CA HIS A 31 10.39 5.49 -6.67
C HIS A 31 10.75 4.14 -7.24
N GLY A 32 9.78 3.40 -7.70
CA GLY A 32 10.00 2.05 -8.17
C GLY A 32 10.53 1.95 -9.58
N GLY A 33 10.45 3.01 -10.38
CA GLY A 33 10.85 2.97 -11.78
C GLY A 33 10.09 1.94 -12.58
N ALA A 34 8.85 1.67 -12.23
CA ALA A 34 8.06 0.66 -12.88
C ALA A 34 7.82 1.01 -14.35
N ALA A 35 7.90 0.03 -15.21
CA ALA A 35 7.52 0.22 -16.61
C ALA A 35 6.03 0.54 -16.69
N THR A 36 5.68 1.41 -17.63
CA THR A 36 4.29 1.88 -17.74
C THR A 36 3.31 0.78 -18.07
N ASN A 37 3.79 -0.32 -18.65
CA ASN A 37 2.94 -1.47 -18.98
C ASN A 37 3.04 -2.60 -17.97
N SER A 38 3.69 -2.36 -16.83
CA SER A 38 3.78 -3.36 -15.78
C SER A 38 2.42 -3.56 -15.14
N ARG A 39 2.09 -4.83 -14.86
CA ARG A 39 0.85 -5.15 -14.21
C ARG A 39 0.99 -5.01 -12.70
N ILE A 40 0.04 -4.32 -12.10
CA ILE A 40 -0.07 -4.21 -10.66
C ILE A 40 -1.25 -5.08 -10.22
N VAL A 41 -1.01 -5.95 -9.26
CA VAL A 41 -2.04 -6.87 -8.77
C VAL A 41 -2.41 -6.45 -7.36
N LEU A 42 -3.69 -6.22 -7.14
CA LEU A 42 -4.24 -5.86 -5.85
C LEU A 42 -5.13 -7.00 -5.37
N ARG A 43 -4.89 -7.44 -4.14
CA ARG A 43 -5.73 -8.45 -3.50
C ARG A 43 -6.21 -7.91 -2.15
N LEU A 44 -7.49 -8.04 -1.91
CA LEU A 44 -8.10 -7.67 -0.64
C LEU A 44 -8.66 -8.93 0.03
N GLN A 45 -8.43 -9.04 1.33
CA GLN A 45 -8.89 -10.20 2.09
C GLN A 45 -9.46 -9.73 3.41
N ARG A 46 -10.73 -10.06 3.65
CA ARG A 46 -11.38 -9.73 4.91
C ARG A 46 -10.91 -10.70 5.98
N LEU A 47 -10.36 -10.16 7.06
CA LEU A 47 -10.04 -10.91 8.26
C LEU A 47 -11.07 -10.55 9.34
N GLU A 48 -10.97 -11.17 10.49
CA GLU A 48 -11.99 -10.99 11.52
C GLU A 48 -12.20 -9.52 11.90
N ARG A 49 -11.11 -8.78 12.12
CA ARG A 49 -11.20 -7.38 12.51
C ARG A 49 -10.27 -6.50 11.70
N ALA A 50 -9.98 -6.93 10.49
CA ALA A 50 -9.05 -6.21 9.65
C ALA A 50 -9.29 -6.54 8.19
N VAL A 51 -8.69 -5.75 7.33
CA VAL A 51 -8.58 -6.08 5.91
C VAL A 51 -7.11 -6.22 5.60
N ARG A 52 -6.75 -7.31 4.96
CA ARG A 52 -5.39 -7.49 4.44
C ARG A 52 -5.35 -7.02 3.01
N ILE A 53 -4.38 -6.17 2.71
CA ILE A 53 -4.19 -5.59 1.39
C ILE A 53 -2.85 -6.10 0.88
N THR A 54 -2.85 -6.78 -0.25
CA THR A 54 -1.62 -7.24 -0.88
C THR A 54 -1.48 -6.54 -2.22
N ILE A 55 -0.37 -5.83 -2.43
CA ILE A 55 -0.11 -5.11 -3.66
C ILE A 55 1.20 -5.61 -4.25
N SER A 56 1.14 -6.10 -5.48
CA SER A 56 2.29 -6.64 -6.19
C SER A 56 2.60 -5.79 -7.42
N ASP A 57 3.87 -5.48 -7.62
CA ASP A 57 4.32 -4.69 -8.77
C ASP A 57 5.66 -5.21 -9.27
N ALA A 58 6.05 -4.78 -10.47
CA ALA A 58 7.31 -5.17 -11.10
C ALA A 58 8.32 -4.02 -11.15
N GLY A 59 8.13 -3.00 -10.32
CA GLY A 59 9.05 -1.88 -10.24
C GLY A 59 10.34 -2.21 -9.48
N GLY A 60 11.12 -1.20 -9.21
CA GLY A 60 12.33 -1.36 -8.41
C GLY A 60 11.99 -1.67 -6.95
N TYR A 61 13.00 -2.16 -6.26
CA TYR A 61 12.86 -2.43 -4.83
C TYR A 61 12.69 -1.12 -4.05
N PHE A 62 11.67 -1.07 -3.23
CA PHE A 62 11.44 0.09 -2.37
C PHE A 62 10.66 -0.37 -1.15
N ASP A 63 11.36 -0.73 -0.08
CA ASP A 63 10.75 -1.21 1.15
C ASP A 63 10.32 -0.02 2.00
N PRO A 64 9.02 0.18 2.23
CA PRO A 64 8.55 1.32 3.00
C PRO A 64 9.01 1.30 4.46
N ARG A 65 9.40 0.14 4.97
CA ARG A 65 9.89 0.03 6.34
C ARG A 65 11.30 0.59 6.50
N GLU A 66 12.03 0.71 5.40
CA GLU A 66 13.40 1.23 5.39
C GLU A 66 13.47 2.74 5.22
N VAL A 67 12.34 3.36 4.95
CA VAL A 67 12.29 4.81 4.75
C VAL A 67 12.22 5.51 6.09
N GLU A 68 13.15 6.41 6.33
CA GLU A 68 13.13 7.22 7.53
C GLU A 68 12.16 8.38 7.36
N TYR A 69 11.13 8.40 8.20
CA TYR A 69 10.16 9.48 8.17
C TYR A 69 10.64 10.62 9.04
N LYS A 70 10.90 11.77 8.45
CA LYS A 70 11.45 12.93 9.15
C LYS A 70 10.46 14.06 9.32
N GLY A 71 9.20 13.83 9.04
CA GLY A 71 8.16 14.83 9.20
C GLY A 71 7.47 15.19 7.90
N PRO A 72 6.31 15.83 7.99
CA PRO A 72 5.46 16.04 6.82
C PRO A 72 6.02 17.02 5.80
N ASN A 73 6.94 17.87 6.18
CA ASN A 73 7.46 18.89 5.27
C ASN A 73 8.77 18.50 4.60
N MET A 74 9.23 17.33 4.87
CA MET A 74 10.57 16.97 4.52
C MET A 74 10.74 16.60 3.05
N VAL A 75 9.83 15.86 2.51
CA VAL A 75 9.97 15.31 1.17
C VAL A 75 8.71 15.56 0.37
N ARG A 76 8.89 16.08 -0.83
CA ARG A 76 7.78 16.21 -1.76
C ARG A 76 7.35 14.82 -2.21
N GLY A 77 6.06 14.59 -2.17
CA GLY A 77 5.44 13.41 -2.74
C GLY A 77 5.42 12.20 -1.85
N GLY A 78 6.54 11.74 -1.37
CA GLY A 78 6.61 10.46 -0.68
C GLY A 78 6.31 10.48 0.82
N GLY A 79 6.67 11.54 1.51
CA GLY A 79 6.63 11.56 2.97
C GLY A 79 5.24 11.46 3.55
N ALA A 80 4.30 12.23 3.01
CA ALA A 80 2.93 12.26 3.54
C ALA A 80 2.22 10.93 3.29
N GLY A 81 2.40 10.36 2.11
CA GLY A 81 1.76 9.09 1.77
C GLY A 81 2.23 7.95 2.65
N LEU A 82 3.53 7.86 2.88
CA LEU A 82 4.09 6.83 3.76
C LEU A 82 3.65 7.05 5.20
N ALA A 83 3.50 8.31 5.63
CA ALA A 83 2.99 8.60 6.96
C ALA A 83 1.56 8.08 7.14
N LEU A 84 0.71 8.23 6.12
CA LEU A 84 -0.65 7.71 6.16
C LEU A 84 -0.64 6.17 6.22
N ILE A 85 0.21 5.54 5.44
CA ILE A 85 0.33 4.08 5.45
C ILE A 85 0.70 3.61 6.85
N ASN A 86 1.66 4.26 7.47
CA ASN A 86 2.08 3.90 8.83
C ASN A 86 1.01 4.21 9.87
N ALA A 87 0.24 5.28 9.69
CA ALA A 87 -0.77 5.68 10.66
C ALA A 87 -2.03 4.81 10.58
N TRP A 88 -2.42 4.38 9.38
CA TRP A 88 -3.70 3.71 9.17
C TRP A 88 -3.59 2.22 8.97
N SER A 89 -2.37 1.70 8.86
CA SER A 89 -2.20 0.27 8.63
C SER A 89 -0.93 -0.21 9.33
N ARG A 90 -0.79 -1.53 9.37
CA ARG A 90 0.42 -2.19 9.80
C ARG A 90 1.06 -2.83 8.60
N ILE A 91 2.33 -2.58 8.39
CA ILE A 91 3.07 -3.26 7.33
C ILE A 91 3.42 -4.65 7.82
N VAL A 92 2.80 -5.65 7.22
CA VAL A 92 3.01 -7.04 7.60
C VAL A 92 4.28 -7.58 6.97
N ALA A 93 4.50 -7.27 5.70
CA ALA A 93 5.66 -7.77 4.97
C ALA A 93 5.91 -6.94 3.72
N TYR A 94 7.14 -6.93 3.30
CA TYR A 94 7.52 -6.46 1.97
C TYR A 94 8.58 -7.41 1.45
N THR A 95 8.30 -8.06 0.33
CA THR A 95 9.19 -9.06 -0.24
C THR A 95 9.42 -8.80 -1.71
N ARG A 96 10.54 -9.28 -2.22
CA ARG A 96 10.81 -9.25 -3.66
C ARG A 96 11.21 -10.65 -4.10
N ARG A 97 10.53 -11.15 -5.10
CA ARG A 97 10.80 -12.48 -5.62
C ARG A 97 10.50 -12.51 -7.11
N ALA A 98 11.40 -13.09 -7.89
CA ALA A 98 11.24 -13.26 -9.33
C ALA A 98 10.89 -11.94 -10.04
N GLY A 99 11.55 -10.84 -9.64
CA GLY A 99 11.33 -9.55 -10.26
C GLY A 99 10.06 -8.84 -9.85
N ARG A 100 9.33 -9.36 -8.86
CA ARG A 100 8.13 -8.70 -8.38
C ARG A 100 8.24 -8.36 -6.91
N ASN A 101 7.77 -7.17 -6.57
CA ASN A 101 7.65 -6.71 -5.20
C ASN A 101 6.25 -7.01 -4.69
N ARG A 102 6.15 -7.29 -3.40
CA ARG A 102 4.86 -7.60 -2.79
C ARG A 102 4.79 -6.93 -1.44
N LEU A 103 3.89 -5.97 -1.31
CA LEU A 103 3.61 -5.29 -0.05
C LEU A 103 2.35 -5.89 0.56
N VAL A 104 2.41 -6.22 1.84
CA VAL A 104 1.24 -6.71 2.58
C VAL A 104 0.97 -5.76 3.73
N LEU A 105 -0.22 -5.19 3.74
CA LEU A 105 -0.69 -4.31 4.79
C LEU A 105 -1.90 -4.92 5.48
N GLU A 106 -2.09 -4.57 6.74
CA GLU A 106 -3.34 -4.85 7.44
C GLU A 106 -3.90 -3.57 8.02
N MET A 107 -5.16 -3.31 7.72
CA MET A 107 -5.87 -2.15 8.19
C MET A 107 -7.00 -2.61 9.11
N SER A 108 -7.14 -1.96 10.26
CA SER A 108 -8.20 -2.28 11.19
C SER A 108 -9.58 -2.00 10.57
N ALA A 109 -10.48 -2.94 10.73
CA ALA A 109 -11.85 -2.82 10.22
C ALA A 109 -12.77 -3.61 11.16
N PRO A 110 -13.16 -2.99 12.27
CA PRO A 110 -13.98 -3.64 13.30
C PRO A 110 -15.37 -4.05 12.78
#